data_90155ca156a9339e50843d2f7ed303c9
#
_entry.id   90155ca156a9339e50843d2f7ed303c9
#
_cell.length_a   1.000
_cell.length_b   1.000
_cell.length_c   1.000
_cell.angle_alpha   90.00
_cell.angle_beta   90.00
_cell.angle_gamma   90.00
#
_symmetry.space_group_name_H-M   'P 1'
#
loop_
_entity.id
_entity.type
_entity.pdbx_description
1 polymer ?
#
loop_
_entity_poly.entity_id
_entity_poly.type
_entity_poly.pdbx_seq_one_letter_code
_entity_poly.pdbx_strand_id
1 'polypeptide(L)'
;MNRKEFEDALMATIVEYISDQVILRYAQACKKATVLFSGALIGYKDAVTSLNELKKDGWTLTAVLSKAAGEVITEERIKNDIGPDAIYVEGAPVNGRQIVDDSQFVIIPSLTINTAAKVANCISDNLLTNMISRAMATGKPIVAAIDGCCPDNKVREQMGFKVTEAYKAKMRHNLEDMLTYGITLTTDYSLCSKVNEVFSARVSLPALDNSKPAPKKDRIVSTKMEPAVQSVSQPVKKVETPSSVKLDKKVIGRVDIAKNARFKTIVVRQDALV
;
A
#
# COMPACT_ATOMS: atom_id res chain seq x y z
N MET A 1 -53.86 18.85 8.57
CA MET A 1 -52.52 18.95 9.17
C MET A 1 -52.57 20.09 10.18
N ASN A 2 -52.35 19.79 11.43
CA ASN A 2 -52.34 20.82 12.45
C ASN A 2 -50.94 21.51 12.46
N ARG A 3 -50.85 22.65 13.15
CA ARG A 3 -49.61 23.46 13.20
C ARG A 3 -48.38 22.64 13.68
N LYS A 4 -48.58 21.79 14.67
CA LYS A 4 -47.51 20.96 15.24
C LYS A 4 -47.04 19.87 14.22
N GLU A 5 -47.95 19.21 13.54
CA GLU A 5 -47.62 18.24 12.48
C GLU A 5 -46.83 18.90 11.33
N PHE A 6 -47.16 20.15 11.00
CA PHE A 6 -46.42 20.91 9.99
C PHE A 6 -45.00 21.28 10.49
N GLU A 7 -44.85 21.76 11.73
CA GLU A 7 -43.58 22.08 12.34
C GLU A 7 -42.68 20.84 12.43
N ASP A 8 -43.22 19.70 12.87
CA ASP A 8 -42.48 18.43 12.97
C ASP A 8 -42.03 17.93 11.59
N ALA A 9 -42.87 18.00 10.57
CA ALA A 9 -42.52 17.61 9.19
C ALA A 9 -41.48 18.54 8.59
N LEU A 10 -41.56 19.85 8.83
CA LEU A 10 -40.59 20.82 8.37
C LEU A 10 -39.22 20.58 9.03
N MET A 11 -39.20 20.35 10.34
CA MET A 11 -37.97 20.05 11.07
C MET A 11 -37.33 18.75 10.59
N ALA A 12 -38.09 17.70 10.34
CA ALA A 12 -37.59 16.45 9.78
C ALA A 12 -36.92 16.66 8.42
N THR A 13 -37.55 17.41 7.51
CA THR A 13 -37.01 17.74 6.20
C THR A 13 -35.72 18.58 6.29
N ILE A 14 -35.67 19.53 7.21
CA ILE A 14 -34.47 20.36 7.43
C ILE A 14 -33.33 19.50 7.97
N VAL A 15 -33.58 18.63 8.93
CA VAL A 15 -32.58 17.73 9.52
C VAL A 15 -32.02 16.78 8.44
N GLU A 16 -32.89 16.19 7.62
CA GLU A 16 -32.49 15.34 6.51
C GLU A 16 -31.60 16.08 5.51
N TYR A 17 -32.02 17.27 5.06
CA TYR A 17 -31.23 18.11 4.15
C TYR A 17 -29.87 18.47 4.73
N ILE A 18 -29.80 18.89 5.99
CA ILE A 18 -28.52 19.25 6.64
C ILE A 18 -27.63 18.02 6.75
N SER A 19 -28.18 16.87 7.11
CA SER A 19 -27.45 15.61 7.21
C SER A 19 -26.82 15.22 5.86
N ASP A 20 -27.58 15.31 4.78
CA ASP A 20 -27.09 15.04 3.42
C ASP A 20 -25.96 16.00 3.02
N GLN A 21 -26.12 17.29 3.31
CA GLN A 21 -25.07 18.28 3.03
C GLN A 21 -23.79 18.03 3.83
N VAL A 22 -23.91 17.61 5.08
CA VAL A 22 -22.73 17.26 5.92
C VAL A 22 -22.05 16.02 5.37
N ILE A 23 -22.79 14.99 5.01
CA ILE A 23 -22.26 13.75 4.41
C ILE A 23 -21.53 14.05 3.10
N LEU A 24 -22.15 14.85 2.21
CA LEU A 24 -21.53 15.25 0.94
C LEU A 24 -20.23 16.02 1.13
N ARG A 25 -20.20 17.00 2.04
CA ARG A 25 -18.99 17.77 2.36
C ARG A 25 -17.90 16.90 2.98
N TYR A 26 -18.28 15.99 3.86
CA TYR A 26 -17.35 15.03 4.45
C TYR A 26 -16.77 14.11 3.39
N ALA A 27 -17.60 13.55 2.52
CA ALA A 27 -17.17 12.71 1.41
C ALA A 27 -16.19 13.44 0.48
N GLN A 28 -16.48 14.69 0.13
CA GLN A 28 -15.56 15.53 -0.67
C GLN A 28 -14.24 15.80 0.05
N ALA A 29 -14.28 16.11 1.34
CA ALA A 29 -13.07 16.34 2.14
C ALA A 29 -12.18 15.08 2.23
N CYS A 30 -12.78 13.89 2.11
CA CYS A 30 -12.08 12.60 2.12
C CYS A 30 -11.49 12.20 0.75
N LYS A 31 -11.83 12.88 -0.36
CA LYS A 31 -11.30 12.59 -1.70
C LYS A 31 -9.88 13.14 -1.89
N LYS A 32 -8.96 12.73 -1.02
CA LYS A 32 -7.53 13.07 -1.11
C LYS A 32 -6.70 11.80 -1.27
N ALA A 33 -6.00 11.68 -2.39
CA ALA A 33 -5.19 10.51 -2.67
C ALA A 33 -3.73 10.84 -2.92
N THR A 34 -2.85 9.99 -2.39
CA THR A 34 -1.44 9.95 -2.78
C THR A 34 -1.28 8.95 -3.92
N VAL A 35 -0.74 9.40 -5.04
CA VAL A 35 -0.52 8.60 -6.25
C VAL A 35 0.96 8.25 -6.37
N LEU A 36 1.31 6.96 -6.28
CA LEU A 36 2.67 6.46 -6.23
C LEU A 36 3.09 5.86 -7.59
N PHE A 37 3.99 6.54 -8.30
CA PHE A 37 4.51 6.08 -9.59
C PHE A 37 5.80 5.28 -9.41
N SER A 38 5.77 4.00 -9.78
CA SER A 38 6.91 3.08 -9.63
C SER A 38 7.78 2.90 -10.88
N GLY A 39 7.42 3.57 -12.00
CA GLY A 39 8.20 3.60 -13.24
C GLY A 39 7.82 2.56 -14.30
N ALA A 40 6.65 1.91 -14.20
CA ALA A 40 6.13 1.07 -15.27
C ALA A 40 5.47 1.92 -16.36
N LEU A 41 5.73 1.62 -17.63
CA LEU A 41 5.11 2.25 -18.79
C LEU A 41 3.95 1.44 -19.38
N ILE A 42 3.90 0.14 -19.10
CA ILE A 42 2.77 -0.71 -19.52
C ILE A 42 1.53 -0.24 -18.77
N GLY A 43 0.47 0.08 -19.50
CA GLY A 43 -0.79 0.60 -18.96
C GLY A 43 -0.77 2.10 -18.60
N TYR A 44 0.36 2.80 -18.77
CA TYR A 44 0.48 4.22 -18.36
C TYR A 44 -0.62 5.12 -18.95
N LYS A 45 -0.98 4.94 -20.24
CA LYS A 45 -2.01 5.77 -20.89
C LYS A 45 -3.39 5.58 -20.24
N ASP A 46 -3.75 4.33 -19.96
CA ASP A 46 -5.05 4.00 -19.36
C ASP A 46 -5.07 4.47 -17.89
N ALA A 47 -3.95 4.35 -17.19
CA ALA A 47 -3.79 4.89 -15.84
C ALA A 47 -3.95 6.43 -15.82
N VAL A 48 -3.37 7.15 -16.78
CA VAL A 48 -3.55 8.61 -16.93
C VAL A 48 -5.01 8.96 -17.16
N THR A 49 -5.70 8.22 -18.04
CA THR A 49 -7.14 8.41 -18.27
C THR A 49 -7.93 8.24 -16.99
N SER A 50 -7.71 7.15 -16.27
CA SER A 50 -8.37 6.87 -14.99
C SER A 50 -8.08 7.93 -13.92
N LEU A 51 -6.84 8.45 -13.82
CA LEU A 51 -6.50 9.52 -12.88
C LEU A 51 -7.15 10.85 -13.24
N ASN A 52 -7.27 11.16 -14.54
CA ASN A 52 -7.98 12.36 -14.99
C ASN A 52 -9.49 12.25 -14.74
N GLU A 53 -10.09 11.07 -14.83
CA GLU A 53 -11.47 10.83 -14.42
C GLU A 53 -11.65 11.05 -12.91
N LEU A 54 -10.76 10.53 -12.07
CA LEU A 54 -10.79 10.78 -10.63
C LEU A 54 -10.72 12.28 -10.31
N LYS A 55 -9.88 13.05 -11.02
CA LYS A 55 -9.83 14.51 -10.84
C LYS A 55 -11.16 15.18 -11.20
N LYS A 56 -11.80 14.76 -12.30
CA LYS A 56 -13.15 15.25 -12.66
C LYS A 56 -14.19 14.91 -11.58
N ASP A 57 -14.03 13.77 -10.91
CA ASP A 57 -14.87 13.34 -9.80
C ASP A 57 -14.55 14.09 -8.49
N GLY A 58 -13.65 15.08 -8.52
CA GLY A 58 -13.31 15.94 -7.38
C GLY A 58 -12.22 15.38 -6.46
N TRP A 59 -11.40 14.42 -6.91
CA TRP A 59 -10.25 13.97 -6.16
C TRP A 59 -9.08 14.96 -6.22
N THR A 60 -8.48 15.22 -5.07
CA THR A 60 -7.18 15.91 -4.95
C THR A 60 -6.08 14.87 -5.01
N LEU A 61 -5.16 14.99 -5.96
CA LEU A 61 -4.11 14.02 -6.23
C LEU A 61 -2.72 14.59 -5.93
N THR A 62 -2.01 13.97 -5.00
CA THR A 62 -0.59 14.24 -4.73
C THR A 62 0.25 13.15 -5.38
N ALA A 63 1.02 13.48 -6.40
CA ALA A 63 1.88 12.53 -7.11
C ALA A 63 3.24 12.39 -6.42
N VAL A 64 3.71 11.16 -6.26
CA VAL A 64 5.05 10.86 -5.77
C VAL A 64 5.70 9.85 -6.72
N LEU A 65 6.86 10.20 -7.23
CA LEU A 65 7.63 9.39 -8.16
C LEU A 65 8.82 8.74 -7.46
N SER A 66 9.01 7.44 -7.69
CA SER A 66 10.29 6.81 -7.37
C SER A 66 11.40 7.40 -8.23
N LYS A 67 12.66 7.18 -7.86
CA LYS A 67 13.79 7.57 -8.68
C LYS A 67 13.66 7.03 -10.11
N ALA A 68 13.33 5.74 -10.27
CA ALA A 68 13.10 5.11 -11.56
C ALA A 68 11.91 5.73 -12.32
N ALA A 69 10.84 6.11 -11.64
CA ALA A 69 9.72 6.79 -12.28
C ALA A 69 10.10 8.19 -12.74
N GLY A 70 10.90 8.92 -11.98
CA GLY A 70 11.44 10.22 -12.36
C GLY A 70 12.31 10.18 -13.61
N GLU A 71 13.05 9.09 -13.81
CA GLU A 71 13.90 8.87 -15.00
C GLU A 71 13.08 8.42 -16.24
N VAL A 72 12.06 7.57 -16.04
CA VAL A 72 11.34 6.91 -17.14
C VAL A 72 10.08 7.66 -17.56
N ILE A 73 9.31 8.16 -16.59
CA ILE A 73 8.04 8.87 -16.84
C ILE A 73 8.27 10.39 -16.88
N THR A 74 9.15 10.89 -16.01
CA THR A 74 9.50 12.28 -15.75
C THR A 74 8.40 13.09 -15.04
N GLU A 75 8.83 14.03 -14.21
CA GLU A 75 7.95 14.97 -13.52
C GLU A 75 7.15 15.84 -14.49
N GLU A 76 7.81 16.34 -15.54
CA GLU A 76 7.21 17.18 -16.55
C GLU A 76 6.06 16.47 -17.27
N ARG A 77 6.25 15.20 -17.61
CA ARG A 77 5.21 14.40 -18.24
C ARG A 77 3.99 14.20 -17.34
N ILE A 78 4.21 13.92 -16.04
CA ILE A 78 3.10 13.81 -15.07
C ILE A 78 2.36 15.13 -14.94
N LYS A 79 3.07 16.27 -14.92
CA LYS A 79 2.44 17.59 -14.89
C LYS A 79 1.56 17.83 -16.12
N ASN A 80 2.05 17.47 -17.30
CA ASN A 80 1.33 17.68 -18.55
C ASN A 80 0.16 16.72 -18.73
N ASP A 81 0.34 15.43 -18.39
CA ASP A 81 -0.66 14.39 -18.65
C ASP A 81 -1.79 14.39 -17.60
N ILE A 82 -1.49 14.73 -16.34
CA ILE A 82 -2.43 14.61 -15.22
C ILE A 82 -2.64 15.95 -14.51
N GLY A 83 -1.57 16.76 -14.35
CA GLY A 83 -1.59 18.00 -13.58
C GLY A 83 -2.02 17.77 -12.11
N PRO A 84 -1.30 16.97 -11.31
CA PRO A 84 -1.64 16.74 -9.92
C PRO A 84 -1.51 18.03 -9.10
N ASP A 85 -2.19 18.09 -7.95
CA ASP A 85 -2.18 19.25 -7.06
C ASP A 85 -0.79 19.49 -6.43
N ALA A 86 -0.04 18.42 -6.20
CA ALA A 86 1.36 18.45 -5.80
C ALA A 86 2.13 17.29 -6.43
N ILE A 87 3.43 17.49 -6.64
CA ILE A 87 4.30 16.46 -7.20
C ILE A 87 5.64 16.43 -6.48
N TYR A 88 6.12 15.25 -6.17
CA TYR A 88 7.38 15.00 -5.49
C TYR A 88 8.15 13.88 -6.18
N VAL A 89 9.47 14.02 -6.23
CA VAL A 89 10.37 12.99 -6.79
C VAL A 89 11.31 12.51 -5.70
N GLU A 90 11.55 11.21 -5.62
CA GLU A 90 12.48 10.62 -4.69
C GLU A 90 13.90 11.20 -4.88
N GLY A 91 14.52 11.61 -3.78
CA GLY A 91 15.80 12.34 -3.77
C GLY A 91 15.65 13.82 -3.43
N ALA A 92 14.47 14.41 -3.57
CA ALA A 92 14.16 15.71 -2.99
C ALA A 92 13.91 15.58 -1.47
N PRO A 93 14.00 16.68 -0.68
CA PRO A 93 13.68 16.66 0.75
C PRO A 93 12.16 16.50 0.94
N VAL A 94 11.68 15.24 0.97
CA VAL A 94 10.26 14.88 1.03
C VAL A 94 9.96 14.10 2.30
N ASN A 95 8.96 14.53 3.06
CA ASN A 95 8.43 13.75 4.16
C ASN A 95 7.30 12.83 3.66
N GLY A 96 7.66 11.64 3.17
CA GLY A 96 6.68 10.67 2.65
C GLY A 96 5.65 10.21 3.69
N ARG A 97 6.00 10.19 4.98
CA ARG A 97 5.05 9.89 6.07
C ARG A 97 3.94 10.93 6.13
N GLN A 98 4.32 12.21 6.13
CA GLN A 98 3.36 13.31 6.20
C GLN A 98 2.41 13.28 5.00
N ILE A 99 2.92 13.07 3.80
CA ILE A 99 2.10 12.98 2.58
C ILE A 99 1.06 11.85 2.70
N VAL A 100 1.46 10.67 3.19
CA VAL A 100 0.52 9.57 3.43
C VAL A 100 -0.46 9.92 4.53
N ASP A 101 -0.02 10.52 5.63
CA ASP A 101 -0.88 10.86 6.77
C ASP A 101 -1.94 11.89 6.38
N ASP A 102 -1.61 12.86 5.53
CA ASP A 102 -2.51 13.90 5.03
C ASP A 102 -3.49 13.39 3.95
N SER A 103 -3.22 12.26 3.33
CA SER A 103 -4.11 11.62 2.36
C SER A 103 -5.07 10.64 3.03
N GLN A 104 -6.18 10.35 2.37
CA GLN A 104 -7.15 9.33 2.82
C GLN A 104 -7.04 8.03 2.02
N PHE A 105 -6.28 8.05 0.92
CA PHE A 105 -6.22 6.96 -0.04
C PHE A 105 -4.83 6.90 -0.68
N VAL A 106 -4.37 5.70 -1.02
CA VAL A 106 -3.14 5.49 -1.81
C VAL A 106 -3.48 4.78 -3.11
N ILE A 107 -3.03 5.34 -4.22
CA ILE A 107 -3.23 4.80 -5.56
C ILE A 107 -1.87 4.49 -6.16
N ILE A 108 -1.70 3.29 -6.71
CA ILE A 108 -0.51 2.89 -7.46
C ILE A 108 -0.96 2.64 -8.91
N PRO A 109 -0.86 3.66 -9.79
CA PRO A 109 -1.48 3.60 -11.11
C PRO A 109 -0.77 2.67 -12.09
N SER A 110 0.47 2.31 -11.78
CA SER A 110 1.27 1.40 -12.62
C SER A 110 2.34 0.74 -11.76
N LEU A 111 2.07 -0.48 -11.31
CA LEU A 111 2.94 -1.23 -10.40
C LEU A 111 4.03 -1.98 -11.18
N THR A 112 5.31 -1.77 -10.83
CA THR A 112 6.42 -2.55 -11.37
C THR A 112 6.59 -3.89 -10.66
N ILE A 113 7.17 -4.87 -11.35
CA ILE A 113 7.54 -6.18 -10.77
C ILE A 113 8.41 -6.02 -9.54
N ASN A 114 9.39 -5.10 -9.60
CA ASN A 114 10.30 -4.85 -8.49
C ASN A 114 9.58 -4.31 -7.25
N THR A 115 8.68 -3.34 -7.44
CA THR A 115 7.88 -2.79 -6.33
C THR A 115 6.92 -3.83 -5.76
N ALA A 116 6.24 -4.62 -6.63
CA ALA A 116 5.38 -5.71 -6.19
C ALA A 116 6.16 -6.74 -5.35
N ALA A 117 7.34 -7.16 -5.82
CA ALA A 117 8.19 -8.10 -5.10
C ALA A 117 8.67 -7.55 -3.75
N LYS A 118 9.04 -6.27 -3.67
CA LYS A 118 9.44 -5.63 -2.41
C LYS A 118 8.28 -5.58 -1.42
N VAL A 119 7.11 -5.11 -1.84
CA VAL A 119 5.93 -5.03 -0.98
C VAL A 119 5.52 -6.42 -0.47
N ALA A 120 5.46 -7.43 -1.35
CA ALA A 120 5.12 -8.80 -1.00
C ALA A 120 6.09 -9.41 0.03
N ASN A 121 7.36 -9.00 0.01
CA ASN A 121 8.38 -9.47 0.96
C ASN A 121 8.64 -8.47 2.10
N CYS A 122 7.74 -7.51 2.33
CA CYS A 122 7.82 -6.49 3.39
C CYS A 122 9.11 -5.65 3.36
N ILE A 123 9.67 -5.41 2.16
CA ILE A 123 10.88 -4.61 1.98
C ILE A 123 10.49 -3.14 1.76
N SER A 124 10.94 -2.27 2.66
CA SER A 124 10.68 -0.84 2.66
C SER A 124 12.00 -0.06 2.61
N ASP A 125 12.70 -0.10 1.47
CA ASP A 125 14.05 0.43 1.27
C ASP A 125 14.12 1.72 0.43
N ASN A 126 12.99 2.20 -0.05
CA ASN A 126 12.89 3.43 -0.83
C ASN A 126 11.63 4.23 -0.45
N LEU A 127 11.50 5.44 -0.99
CA LEU A 127 10.39 6.34 -0.66
C LEU A 127 9.02 5.67 -0.88
N LEU A 128 8.80 5.05 -2.05
CA LEU A 128 7.51 4.46 -2.38
C LEU A 128 7.15 3.28 -1.46
N THR A 129 8.08 2.35 -1.27
CA THR A 129 7.83 1.17 -0.43
C THR A 129 7.64 1.56 1.04
N ASN A 130 8.34 2.60 1.52
CA ASN A 130 8.11 3.19 2.84
C ASN A 130 6.69 3.79 2.96
N MET A 131 6.24 4.51 1.92
CA MET A 131 4.89 5.10 1.90
C MET A 131 3.79 4.02 1.84
N ILE A 132 3.98 2.96 1.05
CA ILE A 132 3.07 1.81 1.00
C ILE A 132 2.99 1.12 2.37
N SER A 133 4.14 0.85 2.98
CA SER A 133 4.22 0.27 4.33
C SER A 133 3.52 1.16 5.37
N ARG A 134 3.70 2.49 5.30
CA ARG A 134 3.00 3.45 6.16
C ARG A 134 1.49 3.39 5.97
N ALA A 135 1.01 3.36 4.72
CA ALA A 135 -0.40 3.27 4.40
C ALA A 135 -1.04 1.98 4.97
N MET A 136 -0.37 0.83 4.80
CA MET A 136 -0.80 -0.43 5.42
C MET A 136 -0.86 -0.34 6.94
N ALA A 137 0.19 0.18 7.56
CA ALA A 137 0.28 0.31 9.03
C ALA A 137 -0.78 1.26 9.62
N THR A 138 -1.27 2.22 8.83
CA THR A 138 -2.33 3.18 9.25
C THR A 138 -3.72 2.80 8.76
N GLY A 139 -3.88 1.62 8.16
CA GLY A 139 -5.17 1.12 7.65
C GLY A 139 -5.76 1.97 6.51
N LYS A 140 -4.91 2.70 5.76
CA LYS A 140 -5.38 3.44 4.59
C LYS A 140 -5.61 2.48 3.42
N PRO A 141 -6.68 2.66 2.63
CA PRO A 141 -6.92 1.84 1.46
C PRO A 141 -5.84 2.07 0.41
N ILE A 142 -5.41 0.98 -0.20
CA ILE A 142 -4.44 0.99 -1.29
C ILE A 142 -5.08 0.29 -2.48
N VAL A 143 -5.14 0.97 -3.63
CA VAL A 143 -5.54 0.36 -4.91
C VAL A 143 -4.36 0.42 -5.87
N ALA A 144 -3.99 -0.73 -6.43
CA ALA A 144 -2.85 -0.86 -7.32
C ALA A 144 -3.23 -1.50 -8.65
N ALA A 145 -2.89 -0.83 -9.74
CA ALA A 145 -3.01 -1.37 -11.08
C ALA A 145 -1.79 -2.24 -11.42
N ILE A 146 -2.02 -3.46 -11.89
CA ILE A 146 -1.01 -4.51 -11.99
C ILE A 146 -0.50 -4.78 -13.41
N ASP A 147 -0.99 -4.06 -14.42
CA ASP A 147 -0.63 -4.31 -15.84
C ASP A 147 0.89 -4.30 -16.06
N GLY A 148 1.60 -3.41 -15.35
CA GLY A 148 3.07 -3.34 -15.38
C GLY A 148 3.79 -4.53 -14.74
N CYS A 149 3.13 -5.35 -13.91
CA CYS A 149 3.73 -6.48 -13.21
C CYS A 149 2.96 -7.80 -13.38
N CYS A 150 1.82 -7.80 -14.06
CA CYS A 150 1.06 -9.02 -14.32
C CYS A 150 1.86 -9.98 -15.23
N PRO A 151 2.13 -11.22 -14.79
CA PRO A 151 2.90 -12.17 -15.59
C PRO A 151 2.19 -12.61 -16.86
N ASP A 152 0.86 -12.52 -16.89
CA ASP A 152 0.00 -12.99 -17.97
C ASP A 152 -0.41 -11.84 -18.92
N ASN A 153 0.18 -10.65 -18.76
CA ASN A 153 -0.08 -9.52 -19.65
C ASN A 153 0.57 -9.74 -21.01
N LYS A 154 -0.26 -9.88 -22.06
CA LYS A 154 0.17 -10.13 -23.45
C LYS A 154 1.07 -9.02 -24.02
N VAL A 155 0.92 -7.78 -23.57
CA VAL A 155 1.76 -6.66 -24.02
C VAL A 155 3.23 -6.92 -23.66
N ARG A 156 3.52 -7.56 -22.54
CA ARG A 156 4.88 -7.93 -22.14
C ARG A 156 5.50 -8.92 -23.12
N GLU A 157 4.74 -9.91 -23.55
CA GLU A 157 5.21 -10.92 -24.53
C GLU A 157 5.44 -10.25 -25.90
N GLN A 158 4.56 -9.35 -26.32
CA GLN A 158 4.72 -8.57 -27.56
C GLN A 158 5.95 -7.66 -27.54
N MET A 159 6.32 -7.14 -26.36
CA MET A 159 7.55 -6.36 -26.14
C MET A 159 8.81 -7.24 -26.08
N GLY A 160 8.68 -8.56 -26.24
CA GLY A 160 9.81 -9.49 -26.26
C GLY A 160 10.29 -9.96 -24.89
N PHE A 161 9.56 -9.67 -23.80
CA PHE A 161 9.91 -10.21 -22.48
C PHE A 161 9.63 -11.70 -22.41
N LYS A 162 10.70 -12.50 -22.39
CA LYS A 162 10.64 -13.96 -22.21
C LYS A 162 11.07 -14.30 -20.80
N VAL A 163 10.13 -14.73 -19.98
CA VAL A 163 10.41 -15.16 -18.60
C VAL A 163 10.01 -16.61 -18.40
N THR A 164 10.73 -17.33 -17.54
CA THR A 164 10.43 -18.72 -17.23
C THR A 164 9.11 -18.86 -16.46
N GLU A 165 8.45 -20.01 -16.54
CA GLU A 165 7.23 -20.27 -15.78
C GLU A 165 7.46 -20.19 -14.26
N ALA A 166 8.63 -20.60 -13.77
CA ALA A 166 9.00 -20.45 -12.36
C ALA A 166 9.02 -18.98 -11.92
N TYR A 167 9.52 -18.08 -12.78
CA TYR A 167 9.52 -16.65 -12.51
C TYR A 167 8.10 -16.06 -12.57
N LYS A 168 7.28 -16.44 -13.55
CA LYS A 168 5.87 -16.07 -13.61
C LYS A 168 5.09 -16.52 -12.37
N ALA A 169 5.32 -17.76 -11.92
CA ALA A 169 4.72 -18.28 -10.69
C ALA A 169 5.09 -17.44 -9.47
N LYS A 170 6.36 -17.01 -9.35
CA LYS A 170 6.77 -16.10 -8.26
C LYS A 170 6.11 -14.73 -8.37
N MET A 171 5.94 -14.18 -9.58
CA MET A 171 5.22 -12.93 -9.79
C MET A 171 3.75 -13.04 -9.33
N ARG A 172 3.04 -14.15 -9.68
CA ARG A 172 1.66 -14.40 -9.22
C ARG A 172 1.61 -14.47 -7.69
N HIS A 173 2.51 -15.23 -7.09
CA HIS A 173 2.59 -15.34 -5.63
C HIS A 173 2.80 -14.00 -4.93
N ASN A 174 3.65 -13.13 -5.46
CA ASN A 174 3.83 -11.78 -4.92
C ASN A 174 2.53 -10.96 -4.98
N LEU A 175 1.74 -11.09 -6.04
CA LEU A 175 0.44 -10.41 -6.14
C LEU A 175 -0.59 -10.99 -5.16
N GLU A 176 -0.58 -12.32 -4.96
CA GLU A 176 -1.42 -12.99 -3.95
C GLU A 176 -1.08 -12.51 -2.54
N ASP A 177 0.21 -12.40 -2.19
CA ASP A 177 0.65 -11.86 -0.91
C ASP A 177 0.13 -10.43 -0.69
N MET A 178 0.21 -9.57 -1.71
CA MET A 178 -0.30 -8.20 -1.64
C MET A 178 -1.81 -8.15 -1.39
N LEU A 179 -2.59 -9.05 -2.01
CA LEU A 179 -4.03 -9.19 -1.73
C LEU A 179 -4.28 -9.56 -0.27
N THR A 180 -3.50 -10.50 0.28
CA THR A 180 -3.64 -10.91 1.70
C THR A 180 -3.31 -9.78 2.68
N TYR A 181 -2.47 -8.81 2.28
CA TYR A 181 -2.17 -7.61 3.05
C TYR A 181 -3.26 -6.54 2.96
N GLY A 182 -4.34 -6.80 2.22
CA GLY A 182 -5.46 -5.87 2.07
C GLY A 182 -5.27 -4.82 0.97
N ILE A 183 -4.29 -4.99 0.08
CA ILE A 183 -4.12 -4.14 -1.10
C ILE A 183 -5.11 -4.61 -2.16
N THR A 184 -5.93 -3.70 -2.67
CA THR A 184 -6.86 -4.00 -3.77
C THR A 184 -6.11 -3.93 -5.10
N LEU A 185 -6.12 -5.03 -5.85
CA LEU A 185 -5.51 -5.09 -7.18
C LEU A 185 -6.57 -4.88 -8.27
N THR A 186 -6.18 -4.18 -9.33
CA THR A 186 -7.03 -3.87 -10.48
C THR A 186 -6.19 -3.75 -11.76
N THR A 187 -6.83 -3.48 -12.89
CA THR A 187 -6.16 -3.07 -14.13
C THR A 187 -6.08 -1.55 -14.23
N ASP A 188 -5.17 -1.05 -15.04
CA ASP A 188 -4.99 0.39 -15.30
C ASP A 188 -6.29 1.01 -15.85
N TYR A 189 -6.97 0.29 -16.73
CA TYR A 189 -8.26 0.70 -17.32
C TYR A 189 -9.38 0.81 -16.27
N SER A 190 -9.42 -0.10 -15.29
CA SER A 190 -10.47 -0.15 -14.26
C SER A 190 -10.10 0.62 -12.98
N LEU A 191 -9.00 1.35 -12.99
CA LEU A 191 -8.46 2.00 -11.80
C LEU A 191 -9.43 3.02 -11.20
N CYS A 192 -10.02 3.91 -12.01
CA CYS A 192 -10.98 4.91 -11.55
C CYS A 192 -12.20 4.26 -10.89
N SER A 193 -12.83 3.29 -11.56
CA SER A 193 -14.01 2.60 -11.02
C SER A 193 -13.70 1.85 -9.73
N LYS A 194 -12.53 1.21 -9.63
CA LYS A 194 -12.13 0.46 -8.43
C LYS A 194 -11.81 1.39 -7.25
N VAL A 195 -11.17 2.53 -7.49
CA VAL A 195 -10.94 3.54 -6.45
C VAL A 195 -12.27 4.07 -5.90
N ASN A 196 -13.22 4.41 -6.77
CA ASN A 196 -14.53 4.90 -6.37
C ASN A 196 -15.36 3.82 -5.65
N GLU A 197 -15.27 2.55 -6.05
CA GLU A 197 -15.91 1.41 -5.36
C GLU A 197 -15.38 1.28 -3.92
N VAL A 198 -14.06 1.21 -3.75
CA VAL A 198 -13.42 1.08 -2.43
C VAL A 198 -13.70 2.31 -1.55
N PHE A 199 -13.73 3.50 -2.13
CA PHE A 199 -14.07 4.73 -1.44
C PHE A 199 -15.53 4.72 -0.96
N SER A 200 -16.47 4.38 -1.84
CA SER A 200 -17.90 4.33 -1.51
C SER A 200 -18.20 3.32 -0.41
N ALA A 201 -17.57 2.15 -0.45
CA ALA A 201 -17.71 1.15 0.61
C ALA A 201 -17.26 1.64 2.00
N ARG A 202 -16.33 2.61 2.05
CA ARG A 202 -15.85 3.21 3.31
C ARG A 202 -16.71 4.38 3.81
N VAL A 203 -17.26 5.16 2.89
CA VAL A 203 -18.09 6.33 3.20
C VAL A 203 -19.53 5.95 3.49
N SER A 204 -19.99 4.79 2.98
CA SER A 204 -21.28 4.24 3.36
C SER A 204 -21.24 3.91 4.86
N LEU A 205 -21.80 4.81 5.67
CA LEU A 205 -21.99 4.55 7.10
C LEU A 205 -22.84 3.27 7.22
N PRO A 206 -22.46 2.31 8.08
CA PRO A 206 -23.38 1.23 8.41
C PRO A 206 -24.68 1.87 8.89
N ALA A 207 -25.80 1.46 8.33
CA ALA A 207 -27.11 1.90 8.78
C ALA A 207 -27.10 1.80 10.32
N LEU A 208 -27.35 2.94 11.00
CA LEU A 208 -27.42 2.97 12.45
C LEU A 208 -28.46 1.92 12.87
N ASP A 209 -27.97 0.78 13.35
CA ASP A 209 -28.82 -0.24 13.94
C ASP A 209 -29.31 0.30 15.27
N ASN A 210 -30.44 1.02 15.22
CA ASN A 210 -31.10 1.59 16.38
C ASN A 210 -31.60 0.53 17.38
N SER A 211 -31.38 -0.77 17.09
CA SER A 211 -31.76 -1.89 17.96
C SER A 211 -30.71 -2.27 19.00
N LYS A 212 -29.48 -1.73 18.92
CA LYS A 212 -28.45 -2.01 19.93
C LYS A 212 -28.41 -0.91 21.00
N PRO A 213 -28.63 -1.27 22.28
CA PRO A 213 -28.45 -0.31 23.39
C PRO A 213 -27.00 0.19 23.42
N ALA A 214 -26.85 1.50 23.64
CA ALA A 214 -25.54 2.15 23.75
C ALA A 214 -24.61 1.38 24.71
N PRO A 215 -23.32 1.17 24.34
CA PRO A 215 -22.39 0.50 25.24
C PRO A 215 -22.29 1.29 26.56
N LYS A 216 -22.61 0.61 27.67
CA LYS A 216 -22.42 1.17 29.01
C LYS A 216 -20.94 1.55 29.15
N LYS A 217 -20.68 2.80 29.48
CA LYS A 217 -19.32 3.26 29.83
C LYS A 217 -18.86 2.50 31.07
N ASP A 218 -18.12 1.43 30.87
CA ASP A 218 -17.42 0.78 31.96
C ASP A 218 -16.35 1.74 32.45
N ARG A 219 -16.46 2.03 33.74
CA ARG A 219 -15.59 2.90 34.51
C ARG A 219 -14.18 2.30 34.46
N ILE A 220 -13.25 2.99 33.80
CA ILE A 220 -11.83 2.61 33.79
C ILE A 220 -11.36 2.66 35.25
N VAL A 221 -11.20 1.47 35.82
CA VAL A 221 -10.49 1.33 37.10
C VAL A 221 -9.01 1.51 36.79
N SER A 222 -8.47 2.63 37.25
CA SER A 222 -7.05 2.93 37.15
C SER A 222 -6.28 1.99 38.10
N THR A 223 -5.77 0.90 37.53
CA THR A 223 -4.79 0.06 38.24
C THR A 223 -3.45 0.80 38.20
N LYS A 224 -3.02 1.34 39.32
CA LYS A 224 -1.68 1.87 39.52
C LYS A 224 -0.69 0.72 39.29
N MET A 225 0.11 0.81 38.22
CA MET A 225 1.32 -0.01 38.10
C MET A 225 2.43 0.63 38.93
N GLU A 226 2.82 -0.04 39.98
CA GLU A 226 4.09 0.23 40.67
C GLU A 226 5.27 -0.21 39.78
N PRO A 227 6.36 0.55 39.71
CA PRO A 227 7.55 0.14 38.95
C PRO A 227 8.36 -0.87 39.75
N ALA A 228 8.35 -2.13 39.33
CA ALA A 228 9.29 -3.13 39.84
C ALA A 228 10.67 -2.92 39.18
N VAL A 229 11.51 -2.10 39.80
CA VAL A 229 12.94 -2.06 39.51
C VAL A 229 13.61 -3.22 40.23
N GLN A 230 13.92 -4.29 39.53
CA GLN A 230 14.91 -5.26 39.97
C GLN A 230 16.17 -5.12 39.12
N SER A 231 17.18 -4.50 39.72
CA SER A 231 18.54 -4.47 39.23
C SER A 231 19.17 -5.87 39.40
N VAL A 232 19.42 -6.56 38.28
CA VAL A 232 20.30 -7.73 38.27
C VAL A 232 21.59 -7.33 37.57
N SER A 233 22.57 -6.97 38.36
CA SER A 233 23.96 -6.85 37.95
C SER A 233 24.59 -8.25 37.90
N GLN A 234 24.83 -8.76 36.67
CA GLN A 234 25.78 -9.85 36.48
C GLN A 234 26.92 -9.40 35.58
N PRO A 235 28.17 -9.77 35.87
CA PRO A 235 29.32 -9.27 35.11
C PRO A 235 29.42 -9.95 33.75
N VAL A 236 29.56 -9.13 32.71
CA VAL A 236 29.83 -9.56 31.33
C VAL A 236 31.18 -10.26 31.30
N LYS A 237 31.21 -11.58 31.06
CA LYS A 237 32.44 -12.29 30.66
C LYS A 237 32.86 -11.83 29.29
N LYS A 238 34.12 -11.36 29.21
CA LYS A 238 34.79 -11.07 27.92
C LYS A 238 34.76 -12.32 27.05
N VAL A 239 34.08 -12.20 25.90
CA VAL A 239 34.20 -13.16 24.79
C VAL A 239 35.46 -12.80 24.02
N GLU A 240 36.47 -13.66 24.06
CA GLU A 240 37.65 -13.55 23.21
C GLU A 240 37.24 -13.75 21.75
N THR A 241 37.68 -12.85 20.90
CA THR A 241 37.56 -12.93 19.45
C THR A 241 38.43 -14.11 18.94
N PRO A 242 37.85 -15.07 18.20
CA PRO A 242 38.69 -16.09 17.56
C PRO A 242 39.42 -15.44 16.40
N SER A 243 40.78 -15.54 16.47
CA SER A 243 41.70 -15.20 15.41
C SER A 243 41.41 -16.00 14.15
N SER A 244 41.35 -15.29 13.02
CA SER A 244 41.54 -15.73 11.63
C SER A 244 41.27 -17.20 11.29
N VAL A 245 40.06 -17.49 10.88
CA VAL A 245 39.77 -18.71 10.13
C VAL A 245 40.31 -18.52 8.71
N LYS A 246 41.37 -19.26 8.35
CA LYS A 246 41.78 -19.43 6.96
C LYS A 246 40.66 -20.11 6.20
N LEU A 247 40.08 -19.43 5.21
CA LEU A 247 39.12 -20.04 4.28
C LEU A 247 39.87 -21.07 3.41
N ASP A 248 39.61 -22.33 3.64
CA ASP A 248 40.01 -23.40 2.75
C ASP A 248 39.22 -23.30 1.45
N LYS A 249 39.94 -23.11 0.34
CA LYS A 249 39.39 -23.02 -1.01
C LYS A 249 39.05 -24.42 -1.56
N LYS A 250 38.07 -25.09 -0.97
CA LYS A 250 37.40 -26.23 -1.60
C LYS A 250 35.91 -26.09 -1.40
N VAL A 251 35.32 -25.42 -2.30
CA VAL A 251 33.88 -25.18 -2.35
C VAL A 251 33.27 -26.12 -3.37
N ILE A 252 32.11 -26.57 -3.15
CA ILE A 252 31.63 -27.73 -3.74
C ILE A 252 30.14 -27.79 -3.76
N GLY A 253 29.63 -28.37 -4.77
CA GLY A 253 28.27 -28.26 -5.11
C GLY A 253 27.43 -29.52 -5.02
N ARG A 254 26.96 -29.90 -3.88
CA ARG A 254 25.71 -30.68 -3.74
C ARG A 254 24.71 -29.86 -2.91
N VAL A 255 23.46 -29.91 -3.33
CA VAL A 255 22.39 -29.30 -2.58
C VAL A 255 21.84 -30.33 -1.60
N ASP A 256 22.20 -30.26 -0.34
CA ASP A 256 21.56 -31.00 0.73
C ASP A 256 20.42 -30.18 1.31
N ILE A 257 19.19 -30.67 1.16
CA ILE A 257 18.01 -30.07 1.79
C ILE A 257 17.86 -30.67 3.18
N ALA A 258 18.37 -29.98 4.18
CA ALA A 258 18.10 -30.35 5.55
C ALA A 258 16.65 -29.97 5.90
N LYS A 259 15.80 -30.97 6.12
CA LYS A 259 14.43 -30.78 6.60
C LYS A 259 14.48 -30.43 8.09
N ASN A 260 14.52 -29.16 8.43
CA ASN A 260 14.19 -28.73 9.77
C ASN A 260 12.76 -28.16 9.78
N ALA A 261 11.98 -28.44 10.82
CA ALA A 261 10.53 -28.25 10.85
C ALA A 261 10.03 -26.80 10.64
N ARG A 262 10.94 -25.81 10.58
CA ARG A 262 10.58 -24.39 10.41
C ARG A 262 11.33 -23.64 9.31
N PHE A 263 12.48 -24.14 8.84
CA PHE A 263 13.22 -23.47 7.77
C PHE A 263 13.88 -24.52 6.87
N LYS A 264 13.72 -24.40 5.56
CA LYS A 264 14.49 -25.16 4.58
C LYS A 264 15.79 -24.42 4.30
N THR A 265 16.89 -24.86 4.85
CA THR A 265 18.21 -24.35 4.50
C THR A 265 18.75 -25.14 3.31
N ILE A 266 19.05 -24.45 2.23
CA ILE A 266 19.70 -25.01 1.04
C ILE A 266 21.19 -24.74 1.20
N VAL A 267 21.96 -25.82 1.41
CA VAL A 267 23.42 -25.76 1.41
C VAL A 267 23.90 -26.24 0.04
N VAL A 268 24.55 -25.37 -0.72
CA VAL A 268 25.16 -25.72 -2.02
C VAL A 268 26.61 -26.11 -1.80
N ARG A 269 26.96 -27.36 -2.10
CA ARG A 269 28.34 -27.84 -2.08
C ARG A 269 28.82 -27.94 -3.53
N GLN A 270 30.08 -27.64 -3.75
CA GLN A 270 30.66 -27.44 -5.10
C GLN A 270 31.17 -28.71 -5.81
N ASP A 271 31.05 -29.94 -5.23
CA ASP A 271 31.64 -31.18 -5.78
C ASP A 271 30.84 -31.88 -6.87
N ALA A 272 29.78 -31.30 -7.38
CA ALA A 272 28.87 -31.95 -8.34
C ALA A 272 28.94 -31.34 -9.74
N LEU A 273 30.01 -30.65 -10.09
CA LEU A 273 30.28 -30.24 -11.46
C LEU A 273 31.55 -30.97 -11.94
N VAL A 274 31.36 -32.26 -12.33
CA VAL A 274 32.22 -33.00 -13.28
C VAL A 274 31.28 -33.53 -14.34
#